data_5868fed35cfad5e1706f3c79065e53d6
#
_entry.id   5868fed35cfad5e1706f3c79065e53d6
#
_cell.length_a   1.000
_cell.length_b   1.000
_cell.length_c   1.000
_cell.angle_alpha   90.00
_cell.angle_beta   90.00
_cell.angle_gamma   90.00
#
_symmetry.space_group_name_H-M   'P 1'
#
loop_
_entity.id
_entity.type
_entity.pdbx_description
1 polymer ?
#
loop_
_entity_poly.entity_id
_entity_poly.type
_entity_poly.pdbx_seq_one_letter_code
_entity_poly.pdbx_strand_id
1 'polypeptide(L)'
;MTAVIEPFYPKAGNGRRPYPLETMLRIHCMQHWYNLSDGAMEDALYEIASMRLFARLSLDSALPDRTTIMNFRHLLEQHQLARQLFKTINRWLAEAGVMMTQGTLVDATIIEAPSSTKNKEQQRDPEMHQTKKGNQWHFGMKAHIGVDAKSGLTHSLVTTAANEHDLNQLGNLLHGEEQFVSADAGYQGAPQREELAEVDVDWLIAERPGKVKT
;
A
#
# COMPACT_ATOMS: atom_id res chain seq x y z
N MET A 1 15.70 3.63 5.34
CA MET A 1 15.04 3.12 4.12
C MET A 1 16.05 2.56 3.11
N THR A 2 17.09 3.30 2.72
CA THR A 2 18.10 2.78 1.77
C THR A 2 18.75 1.47 2.20
N ALA A 3 19.05 1.28 3.48
CA ALA A 3 19.62 0.03 4.00
C ALA A 3 18.79 -1.23 3.73
N VAL A 4 17.46 -1.09 3.54
CA VAL A 4 16.56 -2.20 3.18
C VAL A 4 16.74 -2.61 1.72
N ILE A 5 17.07 -1.65 0.84
CA ILE A 5 17.15 -1.86 -0.60
C ILE A 5 18.60 -2.19 -1.03
N GLU A 6 19.58 -1.66 -0.32
CA GLU A 6 21.00 -1.72 -0.66
C GLU A 6 21.54 -3.13 -1.00
N PRO A 7 21.13 -4.21 -0.30
CA PRO A 7 21.59 -5.57 -0.62
C PRO A 7 21.20 -6.05 -2.03
N PHE A 8 20.13 -5.50 -2.58
CA PHE A 8 19.54 -5.88 -3.87
C PHE A 8 19.88 -4.89 -4.98
N TYR A 9 20.42 -3.71 -4.61
CA TYR A 9 20.70 -2.66 -5.57
C TYR A 9 21.94 -2.97 -6.41
N PRO A 10 21.92 -2.70 -7.75
CA PRO A 10 23.04 -2.95 -8.62
C PRO A 10 24.31 -2.24 -8.14
N LYS A 11 25.42 -2.98 -8.09
CA LYS A 11 26.75 -2.42 -7.80
C LYS A 11 27.40 -1.91 -9.09
N ALA A 12 28.28 -0.94 -8.94
CA ALA A 12 29.08 -0.44 -10.07
C ALA A 12 29.91 -1.61 -10.66
N GLY A 13 29.81 -1.79 -11.96
CA GLY A 13 30.52 -2.79 -12.75
C GLY A 13 31.20 -2.15 -13.98
N ASN A 14 31.43 -2.95 -15.03
CA ASN A 14 32.07 -2.50 -16.27
C ASN A 14 31.17 -1.65 -17.19
N GLY A 15 29.85 -1.51 -16.85
CA GLY A 15 28.89 -0.74 -17.62
C GLY A 15 28.65 0.66 -17.05
N ARG A 16 27.51 1.27 -17.45
CA ARG A 16 27.05 2.56 -16.89
C ARG A 16 26.87 2.42 -15.37
N ARG A 17 27.43 3.33 -14.62
CA ARG A 17 27.25 3.34 -13.16
C ARG A 17 25.77 3.55 -12.83
N PRO A 18 25.20 2.76 -11.90
CA PRO A 18 23.85 2.99 -11.42
C PRO A 18 23.75 4.36 -10.75
N TYR A 19 22.56 4.95 -10.83
CA TYR A 19 22.28 6.19 -10.09
C TYR A 19 22.37 5.93 -8.59
N PRO A 20 22.66 6.94 -7.76
CA PRO A 20 22.67 6.77 -6.31
C PRO A 20 21.32 6.21 -5.83
N LEU A 21 21.36 5.20 -4.97
CA LEU A 21 20.15 4.55 -4.46
C LEU A 21 19.17 5.54 -3.82
N GLU A 22 19.68 6.52 -3.08
CA GLU A 22 18.85 7.56 -2.47
C GLU A 22 18.11 8.39 -3.52
N THR A 23 18.76 8.72 -4.64
CA THR A 23 18.13 9.42 -5.76
C THR A 23 16.96 8.60 -6.33
N MET A 24 17.18 7.31 -6.60
CA MET A 24 16.12 6.44 -7.14
C MET A 24 14.97 6.26 -6.17
N LEU A 25 15.25 6.13 -4.87
CA LEU A 25 14.20 6.05 -3.85
C LEU A 25 13.38 7.34 -3.75
N ARG A 26 14.02 8.51 -3.83
CA ARG A 26 13.33 9.82 -3.85
C ARG A 26 12.45 9.99 -5.09
N ILE A 27 12.92 9.56 -6.24
CA ILE A 27 12.14 9.53 -7.48
C ILE A 27 10.90 8.63 -7.32
N HIS A 28 11.08 7.44 -6.77
CA HIS A 28 9.97 6.51 -6.51
C HIS A 28 8.93 7.10 -5.54
N CYS A 29 9.36 7.77 -4.48
CA CYS A 29 8.44 8.49 -3.59
C CYS A 29 7.65 9.57 -4.34
N MET A 30 8.30 10.36 -5.21
CA MET A 30 7.59 11.37 -6.01
C MET A 30 6.58 10.75 -6.97
N GLN A 31 6.88 9.60 -7.59
CA GLN A 31 5.90 8.88 -8.42
C GLN A 31 4.61 8.59 -7.64
N HIS A 32 4.72 8.12 -6.40
CA HIS A 32 3.55 7.84 -5.56
C HIS A 32 2.84 9.12 -5.09
N TRP A 33 3.57 10.12 -4.64
CA TRP A 33 2.96 11.37 -4.13
C TRP A 33 2.21 12.16 -5.19
N TYR A 34 2.70 12.12 -6.43
CA TYR A 34 2.12 12.88 -7.56
C TYR A 34 1.41 11.99 -8.58
N ASN A 35 1.29 10.69 -8.31
CA ASN A 35 0.67 9.69 -9.20
C ASN A 35 1.24 9.74 -10.63
N LEU A 36 2.57 9.73 -10.75
CA LEU A 36 3.26 9.83 -12.03
C LEU A 36 3.64 8.45 -12.58
N SER A 37 3.35 8.22 -13.86
CA SER A 37 3.90 7.09 -14.59
C SER A 37 5.43 7.20 -14.76
N ASP A 38 6.10 6.12 -15.17
CA ASP A 38 7.54 6.13 -15.40
C ASP A 38 7.95 7.20 -16.42
N GLY A 39 7.16 7.36 -17.51
CA GLY A 39 7.39 8.41 -18.51
C GLY A 39 7.11 9.81 -17.98
N ALA A 40 5.97 10.00 -17.30
CA ALA A 40 5.64 11.31 -16.72
C ALA A 40 6.65 11.75 -15.64
N MET A 41 7.24 10.80 -14.91
CA MET A 41 8.28 11.10 -13.94
C MET A 41 9.59 11.53 -14.63
N GLU A 42 9.97 10.89 -15.75
CA GLU A 42 11.08 11.32 -16.58
C GLU A 42 10.87 12.76 -17.06
N ASP A 43 9.71 13.06 -17.65
CA ASP A 43 9.36 14.39 -18.14
C ASP A 43 9.39 15.43 -17.00
N ALA A 44 8.82 15.09 -15.84
CA ALA A 44 8.83 15.97 -14.67
C ALA A 44 10.25 16.29 -14.16
N LEU A 45 11.18 15.34 -14.25
CA LEU A 45 12.58 15.60 -13.91
C LEU A 45 13.26 16.55 -14.93
N TYR A 46 12.81 16.58 -16.18
CA TYR A 46 13.29 17.55 -17.16
C TYR A 46 12.72 18.96 -16.95
N GLU A 47 11.44 19.05 -16.59
CA GLU A 47 10.68 20.29 -16.60
C GLU A 47 10.66 20.99 -15.24
N ILE A 48 10.71 20.23 -14.12
CA ILE A 48 10.45 20.74 -12.77
C ILE A 48 11.74 20.74 -11.93
N ALA A 49 12.40 21.88 -11.84
CA ALA A 49 13.66 22.02 -11.13
C ALA A 49 13.59 21.62 -9.64
N SER A 50 12.46 21.86 -8.96
CA SER A 50 12.27 21.46 -7.56
C SER A 50 12.23 19.94 -7.38
N MET A 51 11.71 19.17 -8.34
CA MET A 51 11.73 17.71 -8.31
C MET A 51 13.16 17.18 -8.52
N ARG A 52 13.92 17.77 -9.43
CA ARG A 52 15.36 17.44 -9.57
C ARG A 52 16.13 17.68 -8.28
N LEU A 53 15.92 18.84 -7.67
CA LEU A 53 16.56 19.20 -6.42
C LEU A 53 16.19 18.23 -5.29
N PHE A 54 14.92 17.87 -5.17
CA PHE A 54 14.47 16.86 -4.22
C PHE A 54 15.13 15.50 -4.48
N ALA A 55 15.27 15.08 -5.74
CA ALA A 55 15.96 13.85 -6.13
C ALA A 55 17.49 13.91 -5.94
N ARG A 56 18.05 15.05 -5.51
CA ARG A 56 19.50 15.31 -5.42
C ARG A 56 20.23 15.22 -6.76
N LEU A 57 19.56 15.63 -7.81
CA LEU A 57 20.12 15.76 -9.15
C LEU A 57 20.42 17.22 -9.43
N SER A 58 21.66 17.53 -9.83
CA SER A 58 22.01 18.88 -10.30
C SER A 58 21.41 19.16 -11.67
N LEU A 59 21.38 20.44 -12.07
CA LEU A 59 20.89 20.82 -13.40
C LEU A 59 21.74 20.26 -14.54
N ASP A 60 23.04 20.02 -14.29
CA ASP A 60 24.01 19.49 -15.25
C ASP A 60 24.09 17.94 -15.21
N SER A 61 23.41 17.28 -14.25
CA SER A 61 23.42 15.82 -14.12
C SER A 61 22.61 15.17 -15.24
N ALA A 62 23.11 14.03 -15.73
CA ALA A 62 22.27 13.13 -16.53
C ALA A 62 21.10 12.65 -15.70
N LEU A 63 19.91 12.65 -16.29
CA LEU A 63 18.68 12.22 -15.64
C LEU A 63 18.43 10.72 -15.88
N PRO A 64 17.84 10.00 -14.92
CA PRO A 64 17.36 8.64 -15.16
C PRO A 64 16.19 8.69 -16.15
N ASP A 65 16.28 7.86 -17.18
CA ASP A 65 15.23 7.66 -18.16
C ASP A 65 14.09 6.78 -17.58
N ARG A 66 12.95 6.76 -18.27
CA ARG A 66 11.78 5.95 -17.91
C ARG A 66 12.11 4.48 -17.69
N THR A 67 13.05 3.92 -18.45
CA THR A 67 13.44 2.53 -18.32
C THR A 67 14.23 2.29 -17.03
N THR A 68 15.10 3.20 -16.66
CA THR A 68 15.82 3.17 -15.36
C THR A 68 14.85 3.26 -14.19
N ILE A 69 13.86 4.15 -14.27
CA ILE A 69 12.81 4.34 -13.25
C ILE A 69 11.96 3.07 -13.14
N MET A 70 11.51 2.52 -14.27
CA MET A 70 10.76 1.27 -14.33
C MET A 70 11.56 0.09 -13.72
N ASN A 71 12.82 -0.06 -14.07
CA ASN A 71 13.68 -1.13 -13.55
C ASN A 71 13.85 -1.05 -12.04
N PHE A 72 13.94 0.17 -11.48
CA PHE A 72 13.98 0.34 -10.04
C PHE A 72 12.68 -0.10 -9.36
N ARG A 73 11.52 0.23 -9.92
CA ARG A 73 10.23 -0.23 -9.44
C ARG A 73 10.10 -1.75 -9.48
N HIS A 74 10.50 -2.38 -10.61
CA HIS A 74 10.52 -3.85 -10.73
C HIS A 74 11.47 -4.51 -9.74
N LEU A 75 12.61 -3.90 -9.42
CA LEU A 75 13.51 -4.39 -8.38
C LEU A 75 12.83 -4.42 -7.01
N LEU A 76 12.09 -3.36 -6.65
CA LEU A 76 11.33 -3.32 -5.40
C LEU A 76 10.22 -4.38 -5.36
N GLU A 77 9.53 -4.59 -6.47
CA GLU A 77 8.49 -5.63 -6.63
C GLU A 77 9.09 -7.04 -6.51
N GLN A 78 10.12 -7.34 -7.29
CA GLN A 78 10.76 -8.65 -7.34
C GLN A 78 11.26 -9.15 -5.97
N HIS A 79 11.75 -8.24 -5.15
CA HIS A 79 12.27 -8.54 -3.82
C HIS A 79 11.27 -8.22 -2.70
N GLN A 80 10.02 -7.88 -3.02
CA GLN A 80 8.96 -7.54 -2.06
C GLN A 80 9.39 -6.45 -1.05
N LEU A 81 10.19 -5.48 -1.50
CA LEU A 81 10.80 -4.47 -0.64
C LEU A 81 9.78 -3.42 -0.18
N ALA A 82 8.68 -3.21 -0.91
CA ALA A 82 7.63 -2.28 -0.51
C ALA A 82 7.06 -2.64 0.88
N ARG A 83 6.80 -3.93 1.13
CA ARG A 83 6.33 -4.40 2.45
C ARG A 83 7.37 -4.15 3.56
N GLN A 84 8.65 -4.34 3.28
CA GLN A 84 9.73 -4.10 4.25
C GLN A 84 9.90 -2.60 4.54
N LEU A 85 9.78 -1.76 3.50
CA LEU A 85 9.80 -0.31 3.64
C LEU A 85 8.62 0.19 4.48
N PHE A 86 7.41 -0.32 4.22
CA PHE A 86 6.21 -0.01 4.99
C PHE A 86 6.40 -0.34 6.49
N LYS A 87 6.85 -1.55 6.81
CA LYS A 87 7.16 -1.95 8.20
C LYS A 87 8.23 -1.06 8.84
N THR A 88 9.25 -0.66 8.08
CA THR A 88 10.32 0.21 8.59
C THR A 88 9.80 1.61 8.90
N ILE A 89 8.94 2.17 8.04
CA ILE A 89 8.33 3.48 8.26
C ILE A 89 7.42 3.43 9.49
N ASN A 90 6.56 2.42 9.61
CA ASN A 90 5.64 2.29 10.74
C ASN A 90 6.40 2.17 12.08
N ARG A 91 7.50 1.40 12.10
CA ARG A 91 8.36 1.35 13.28
C ARG A 91 8.92 2.73 13.67
N TRP A 92 9.41 3.50 12.71
CA TRP A 92 9.92 4.85 12.98
C TRP A 92 8.84 5.81 13.47
N LEU A 93 7.61 5.70 12.93
CA LEU A 93 6.47 6.50 13.37
C LEU A 93 6.06 6.15 14.80
N ALA A 94 6.10 4.87 15.15
CA ALA A 94 5.84 4.40 16.51
C ALA A 94 6.94 4.87 17.50
N GLU A 95 8.22 4.70 17.13
CA GLU A 95 9.37 5.16 17.93
C GLU A 95 9.35 6.70 18.14
N ALA A 96 8.85 7.45 17.16
CA ALA A 96 8.68 8.90 17.25
C ALA A 96 7.42 9.34 18.02
N GLY A 97 6.59 8.40 18.50
CA GLY A 97 5.33 8.69 19.17
C GLY A 97 4.27 9.35 18.29
N VAL A 98 4.39 9.23 16.98
CA VAL A 98 3.43 9.77 16.01
C VAL A 98 2.27 8.80 15.78
N MET A 99 2.56 7.50 15.75
CA MET A 99 1.55 6.44 15.66
C MET A 99 1.19 6.00 17.08
N MET A 100 -0.11 6.06 17.39
CA MET A 100 -0.64 5.70 18.70
C MET A 100 -1.45 4.42 18.58
N THR A 101 -1.10 3.40 19.35
CA THR A 101 -1.64 2.04 19.22
C THR A 101 -2.96 1.79 19.96
N GLN A 102 -3.64 2.85 20.43
CA GLN A 102 -4.81 2.70 21.30
C GLN A 102 -6.10 2.27 20.61
N GLY A 103 -6.25 2.58 19.34
CA GLY A 103 -7.46 2.24 18.59
C GLY A 103 -7.18 2.04 17.11
N THR A 104 -7.86 1.06 16.52
CA THR A 104 -7.73 0.73 15.10
C THR A 104 -9.06 0.94 14.37
N LEU A 105 -9.00 1.70 13.27
CA LEU A 105 -10.08 1.78 12.27
C LEU A 105 -9.78 0.78 11.18
N VAL A 106 -10.76 -0.04 10.80
CA VAL A 106 -10.60 -1.02 9.74
C VAL A 106 -11.56 -0.76 8.59
N ASP A 107 -11.07 -0.88 7.37
CA ASP A 107 -11.85 -0.73 6.14
C ASP A 107 -11.25 -1.55 5.00
N ALA A 108 -12.02 -1.75 3.94
CA ALA A 108 -11.58 -2.42 2.72
C ALA A 108 -11.95 -1.63 1.47
N THR A 109 -10.96 -1.40 0.62
CA THR A 109 -11.14 -0.70 -0.66
C THR A 109 -10.90 -1.65 -1.82
N ILE A 110 -11.77 -1.60 -2.85
CA ILE A 110 -11.59 -2.35 -4.09
C ILE A 110 -10.56 -1.64 -4.95
N ILE A 111 -9.56 -2.39 -5.40
CA ILE A 111 -8.59 -1.99 -6.41
C ILE A 111 -9.03 -2.58 -7.73
N GLU A 112 -9.64 -1.76 -8.58
CA GLU A 112 -10.14 -2.19 -9.88
C GLU A 112 -9.02 -2.45 -10.87
N ALA A 113 -9.17 -3.52 -11.62
CA ALA A 113 -8.32 -3.89 -12.75
C ALA A 113 -9.16 -4.06 -14.02
N PRO A 114 -8.58 -3.86 -15.20
CA PRO A 114 -9.24 -4.13 -16.45
C PRO A 114 -9.70 -5.59 -16.53
N SER A 115 -10.99 -5.82 -16.77
CA SER A 115 -11.56 -7.17 -16.93
C SER A 115 -11.31 -7.77 -18.33
N SER A 116 -10.54 -7.09 -19.18
CA SER A 116 -10.26 -7.47 -20.56
C SER A 116 -9.38 -8.74 -20.62
N THR A 117 -9.72 -9.64 -21.55
CA THR A 117 -8.91 -10.80 -21.93
C THR A 117 -8.07 -10.56 -23.18
N LYS A 118 -7.94 -9.31 -23.64
CA LYS A 118 -7.17 -8.91 -24.82
C LYS A 118 -5.66 -8.80 -24.55
N ASN A 119 -5.15 -9.60 -23.65
CA ASN A 119 -3.71 -9.74 -23.41
C ASN A 119 -3.14 -10.90 -24.25
N LYS A 120 -1.82 -11.05 -24.22
CA LYS A 120 -1.11 -12.10 -24.97
C LYS A 120 -1.57 -13.52 -24.60
N GLU A 121 -1.98 -13.71 -23.34
CA GLU A 121 -2.39 -15.00 -22.78
C GLU A 121 -3.89 -15.23 -22.89
N GLN A 122 -4.66 -14.24 -23.34
CA GLN A 122 -6.13 -14.25 -23.47
C GLN A 122 -6.86 -14.69 -22.19
N GLN A 123 -6.25 -14.44 -21.04
CA GLN A 123 -6.79 -14.82 -19.74
C GLN A 123 -6.82 -13.62 -18.80
N ARG A 124 -7.73 -13.65 -17.85
CA ARG A 124 -7.73 -12.71 -16.73
C ARG A 124 -6.65 -13.13 -15.74
N ASP A 125 -6.15 -12.17 -14.97
CA ASP A 125 -5.25 -12.45 -13.87
C ASP A 125 -5.91 -13.42 -12.86
N PRO A 126 -5.30 -14.59 -12.60
CA PRO A 126 -5.86 -15.61 -11.71
C PRO A 126 -5.95 -15.18 -10.24
N GLU A 127 -5.16 -14.19 -9.82
CA GLU A 127 -5.21 -13.64 -8.46
C GLU A 127 -6.35 -12.63 -8.26
N MET A 128 -7.00 -12.19 -9.35
CA MET A 128 -8.08 -11.20 -9.33
C MET A 128 -9.43 -11.84 -9.54
N HIS A 129 -10.42 -11.38 -8.79
CA HIS A 129 -11.80 -11.88 -8.87
C HIS A 129 -12.83 -10.77 -8.97
N GLN A 130 -14.07 -11.16 -9.30
CA GLN A 130 -15.20 -10.24 -9.35
C GLN A 130 -15.86 -10.14 -7.97
N THR A 131 -16.25 -8.93 -7.61
CA THR A 131 -17.09 -8.65 -6.45
C THR A 131 -18.20 -7.69 -6.82
N LYS A 132 -19.29 -7.69 -6.06
CA LYS A 132 -20.41 -6.77 -6.25
C LYS A 132 -20.47 -5.78 -5.09
N LYS A 133 -20.42 -4.48 -5.40
CA LYS A 133 -20.65 -3.41 -4.41
C LYS A 133 -21.89 -2.61 -4.83
N GLY A 134 -22.94 -2.65 -4.04
CA GLY A 134 -24.25 -2.13 -4.45
C GLY A 134 -24.78 -2.87 -5.69
N ASN A 135 -25.06 -2.15 -6.75
CA ASN A 135 -25.53 -2.72 -8.02
C ASN A 135 -24.44 -2.84 -9.10
N GLN A 136 -23.20 -2.52 -8.77
CA GLN A 136 -22.08 -2.55 -9.72
C GLN A 136 -21.14 -3.72 -9.45
N TRP A 137 -20.70 -4.36 -10.56
CA TRP A 137 -19.67 -5.38 -10.54
C TRP A 137 -18.29 -4.75 -10.74
N HIS A 138 -17.34 -5.17 -9.90
CA HIS A 138 -15.95 -4.76 -9.95
C HIS A 138 -15.08 -6.01 -10.13
N PHE A 139 -14.02 -5.91 -10.91
CA PHE A 139 -13.01 -6.96 -11.08
C PHE A 139 -11.66 -6.44 -10.59
N GLY A 140 -10.96 -7.21 -9.78
CA GLY A 140 -9.66 -6.81 -9.27
C GLY A 140 -9.33 -7.45 -7.93
N MET A 141 -8.71 -6.67 -7.07
CA MET A 141 -8.27 -7.03 -5.72
C MET A 141 -8.96 -6.14 -4.68
N LYS A 142 -8.83 -6.50 -3.41
CA LYS A 142 -9.13 -5.63 -2.27
C LYS A 142 -7.86 -5.31 -1.49
N ALA A 143 -7.78 -4.08 -1.01
CA ALA A 143 -6.86 -3.67 0.04
C ALA A 143 -7.65 -3.52 1.34
N HIS A 144 -7.32 -4.33 2.32
CA HIS A 144 -7.83 -4.24 3.69
C HIS A 144 -6.81 -3.47 4.51
N ILE A 145 -7.22 -2.44 5.22
CA ILE A 145 -6.34 -1.56 5.99
C ILE A 145 -6.74 -1.52 7.46
N GLY A 146 -5.72 -1.48 8.31
CA GLY A 146 -5.83 -1.08 9.71
C GLY A 146 -5.14 0.26 9.90
N VAL A 147 -5.88 1.23 10.44
CA VAL A 147 -5.46 2.63 10.57
C VAL A 147 -5.50 3.02 12.03
N ASP A 148 -4.43 3.63 12.54
CA ASP A 148 -4.43 4.21 13.87
C ASP A 148 -5.49 5.31 13.98
N ALA A 149 -6.44 5.13 14.88
CA ALA A 149 -7.62 5.99 15.02
C ALA A 149 -7.29 7.45 15.35
N LYS A 150 -6.13 7.71 15.96
CA LYS A 150 -5.74 9.05 16.39
C LYS A 150 -4.91 9.78 15.36
N SER A 151 -3.92 9.13 14.77
CA SER A 151 -3.04 9.75 13.78
C SER A 151 -3.57 9.66 12.35
N GLY A 152 -4.50 8.74 12.07
CA GLY A 152 -4.96 8.44 10.71
C GLY A 152 -3.92 7.71 9.85
N LEU A 153 -2.84 7.21 10.45
CA LEU A 153 -1.78 6.51 9.73
C LEU A 153 -2.08 5.02 9.60
N THR A 154 -1.88 4.47 8.42
CA THR A 154 -2.06 3.04 8.15
C THR A 154 -0.92 2.24 8.78
N HIS A 155 -1.24 1.32 9.70
CA HIS A 155 -0.27 0.43 10.32
C HIS A 155 -0.31 -0.99 9.76
N SER A 156 -1.45 -1.44 9.25
CA SER A 156 -1.64 -2.77 8.68
C SER A 156 -2.25 -2.69 7.29
N LEU A 157 -1.78 -3.56 6.40
CA LEU A 157 -2.27 -3.68 5.03
C LEU A 157 -2.24 -5.14 4.60
N VAL A 158 -3.38 -5.63 4.13
CA VAL A 158 -3.51 -6.96 3.51
C VAL A 158 -4.19 -6.79 2.16
N THR A 159 -3.66 -7.45 1.14
CA THR A 159 -4.28 -7.49 -0.20
C THR A 159 -4.82 -8.90 -0.47
N THR A 160 -6.03 -8.97 -1.01
CA THR A 160 -6.70 -10.22 -1.37
C THR A 160 -7.40 -10.10 -2.72
N ALA A 161 -7.89 -11.20 -3.25
CA ALA A 161 -8.83 -11.15 -4.36
C ALA A 161 -10.09 -10.37 -3.94
N ALA A 162 -10.74 -9.68 -4.90
CA ALA A 162 -11.87 -8.79 -4.58
C ALA A 162 -13.11 -9.50 -4.00
N ASN A 163 -13.24 -10.82 -4.19
CA ASN A 163 -14.34 -11.63 -3.65
C ASN A 163 -14.13 -12.08 -2.20
N GLU A 164 -12.95 -11.84 -1.62
CA GLU A 164 -12.69 -12.16 -0.21
C GLU A 164 -13.55 -11.30 0.71
N HIS A 165 -14.08 -11.92 1.76
CA HIS A 165 -14.93 -11.21 2.72
C HIS A 165 -14.06 -10.42 3.70
N ASP A 166 -14.42 -9.15 3.93
CA ASP A 166 -13.61 -8.21 4.72
C ASP A 166 -13.36 -8.70 6.15
N LEU A 167 -14.38 -9.30 6.76
CA LEU A 167 -14.31 -9.86 8.10
C LEU A 167 -13.24 -10.96 8.27
N ASN A 168 -12.92 -11.72 7.20
CA ASN A 168 -11.90 -12.78 7.24
C ASN A 168 -10.48 -12.22 7.43
N GLN A 169 -10.28 -10.96 7.08
CA GLN A 169 -8.96 -10.31 7.18
C GLN A 169 -8.79 -9.49 8.45
N LEU A 170 -9.85 -9.34 9.26
CA LEU A 170 -9.86 -8.47 10.42
C LEU A 170 -8.72 -8.78 11.41
N GLY A 171 -8.51 -10.05 11.76
CA GLY A 171 -7.43 -10.46 12.65
C GLY A 171 -6.03 -10.11 12.14
N ASN A 172 -5.84 -10.06 10.80
CA ASN A 172 -4.57 -9.68 10.18
C ASN A 172 -4.31 -8.16 10.17
N LEU A 173 -5.33 -7.38 10.51
CA LEU A 173 -5.25 -5.91 10.55
C LEU A 173 -4.97 -5.37 11.96
N LEU A 174 -5.14 -6.20 12.97
CA LEU A 174 -4.90 -5.83 14.37
C LEU A 174 -3.42 -6.03 14.74
N HIS A 175 -2.92 -5.20 15.66
CA HIS A 175 -1.55 -5.29 16.18
C HIS A 175 -1.48 -5.85 17.62
N GLY A 176 -2.64 -6.03 18.29
CA GLY A 176 -2.76 -6.68 19.59
C GLY A 176 -2.61 -5.76 20.82
N GLU A 177 -2.49 -4.44 20.61
CA GLU A 177 -2.41 -3.44 21.68
C GLU A 177 -3.62 -2.50 21.68
N GLU A 178 -4.63 -2.81 20.85
CA GLU A 178 -5.84 -2.01 20.72
C GLU A 178 -6.69 -2.04 21.98
N GLN A 179 -7.23 -0.89 22.38
CA GLN A 179 -8.29 -0.78 23.37
C GLN A 179 -9.67 -0.83 22.70
N PHE A 180 -9.78 -0.34 21.47
CA PHE A 180 -10.99 -0.43 20.67
C PHE A 180 -10.69 -0.64 19.19
N VAL A 181 -11.66 -1.25 18.49
CA VAL A 181 -11.65 -1.42 17.03
C VAL A 181 -12.93 -0.86 16.46
N SER A 182 -12.82 0.08 15.52
CA SER A 182 -13.97 0.66 14.83
C SER A 182 -14.05 0.18 13.38
N ALA A 183 -15.23 -0.23 12.96
CA ALA A 183 -15.49 -0.77 11.64
C ALA A 183 -16.90 -0.45 11.13
N ASP A 184 -17.11 -0.59 9.84
CA ASP A 184 -18.42 -0.48 9.23
C ASP A 184 -19.32 -1.71 9.51
N ALA A 185 -20.57 -1.66 9.03
CA ALA A 185 -21.55 -2.74 9.21
C ALA A 185 -21.19 -4.05 8.48
N GLY A 186 -20.20 -4.05 7.60
CA GLY A 186 -19.65 -5.25 6.94
C GLY A 186 -18.92 -6.17 7.90
N TYR A 187 -18.44 -5.63 9.02
CA TYR A 187 -17.70 -6.35 10.05
C TYR A 187 -18.59 -6.85 11.22
N GLN A 188 -19.93 -6.77 11.08
CA GLN A 188 -20.83 -7.34 12.08
C GLN A 188 -20.59 -8.84 12.23
N GLY A 189 -20.51 -9.30 13.48
CA GLY A 189 -20.18 -10.68 13.83
C GLY A 189 -18.71 -10.90 14.18
N ALA A 190 -17.86 -9.86 14.12
CA ALA A 190 -16.45 -9.95 14.53
C ALA A 190 -16.28 -10.51 15.96
N PRO A 191 -17.00 -10.03 16.99
CA PRO A 191 -16.85 -10.54 18.36
C PRO A 191 -17.21 -12.01 18.54
N GLN A 192 -17.97 -12.61 17.61
CA GLN A 192 -18.42 -14.00 17.69
C GLN A 192 -17.50 -14.98 16.94
N ARG A 193 -16.44 -14.50 16.31
CA ARG A 193 -15.51 -15.36 15.58
C ARG A 193 -14.50 -16.03 16.50
N GLU A 194 -14.24 -17.31 16.27
CA GLU A 194 -13.27 -18.08 17.05
C GLU A 194 -11.86 -17.50 16.96
N GLU A 195 -11.46 -17.05 15.78
CA GLU A 195 -10.13 -16.44 15.55
C GLU A 195 -9.94 -15.09 16.25
N LEU A 196 -11.01 -14.45 16.72
CA LEU A 196 -11.01 -13.18 17.45
C LEU A 196 -11.43 -13.33 18.92
N ALA A 197 -11.66 -14.55 19.39
CA ALA A 197 -12.15 -14.81 20.75
C ALA A 197 -11.17 -14.37 21.87
N GLU A 198 -9.87 -14.33 21.55
CA GLU A 198 -8.84 -13.88 22.49
C GLU A 198 -8.53 -12.37 22.40
N VAL A 199 -9.21 -11.66 21.48
CA VAL A 199 -9.01 -10.22 21.28
C VAL A 199 -9.91 -9.46 22.26
N ASP A 200 -9.33 -8.94 23.32
CA ASP A 200 -10.01 -8.18 24.38
C ASP A 200 -10.00 -6.68 24.03
N VAL A 201 -10.99 -6.26 23.25
CA VAL A 201 -11.15 -4.87 22.78
C VAL A 201 -12.61 -4.44 22.80
N ASP A 202 -12.83 -3.14 22.86
CA ASP A 202 -14.16 -2.54 22.65
C ASP A 202 -14.49 -2.51 21.15
N TRP A 203 -15.47 -3.29 20.72
CA TRP A 203 -15.92 -3.36 19.34
C TRP A 203 -16.92 -2.26 19.00
N LEU A 204 -16.49 -1.28 18.22
CA LEU A 204 -17.32 -0.14 17.75
C LEU A 204 -17.76 -0.39 16.30
N ILE A 205 -18.61 -1.36 16.08
CA ILE A 205 -19.07 -1.77 14.74
C ILE A 205 -20.42 -1.11 14.44
N ALA A 206 -20.51 -0.41 13.29
CA ALA A 206 -21.74 0.25 12.86
C ALA A 206 -22.90 -0.73 12.69
N GLU A 207 -24.11 -0.32 13.08
CA GLU A 207 -25.31 -1.09 12.82
C GLU A 207 -25.76 -0.98 11.36
N ARG A 208 -26.38 -2.05 10.84
CA ARG A 208 -26.98 -1.99 9.49
C ARG A 208 -28.20 -1.07 9.51
N PRO A 209 -28.41 -0.24 8.46
CA PRO A 209 -29.49 0.74 8.41
C PRO A 209 -30.89 0.23 8.76
N GLY A 210 -31.18 -1.05 8.53
CA GLY A 210 -32.48 -1.67 8.85
C GLY A 210 -32.66 -2.12 10.30
N LYS A 211 -31.62 -2.02 11.15
CA LYS A 211 -31.66 -2.39 12.57
C LYS A 211 -31.62 -1.19 13.52
N VAL A 212 -31.32 0.00 13.00
CA VAL A 212 -31.36 1.24 13.80
C VAL A 212 -32.81 1.51 14.14
N LYS A 213 -33.21 1.24 15.39
CA LYS A 213 -34.53 1.67 15.91
C LYS A 213 -34.45 3.17 16.12
N THR A 214 -35.26 3.94 15.37
CA THR A 214 -35.54 5.36 15.62
C THR A 214 -36.22 5.52 16.96
#